data_163cc6a8a7625b102446a9b74d3c11f8
#
_entry.id   163cc6a8a7625b102446a9b74d3c11f8
#
_cell.length_a   1.000
_cell.length_b   1.000
_cell.length_c   1.000
_cell.angle_alpha   90.00
_cell.angle_beta   90.00
_cell.angle_gamma   90.00
#
_symmetry.space_group_name_H-M   'P 1'
#
loop_
_entity.id
_entity.type
_entity.pdbx_description
1 polymer ?
#
loop_
_entity_poly.entity_id
_entity_poly.type
_entity_poly.pdbx_seq_one_letter_code
_entity_poly.pdbx_strand_id
1 'polypeptide(L)'
;SYTYRVRIEYIDGFDNREVIYSNESEAVRNVDDPVLGDVVIMGEEKEGSVLEARTDSLSDDDGIASIDVAWERSRDGRNWVSLTGENTKKLNLDQTVVGSQVRVKATLVDRFGVETVLHSQPTRIIENVNNVPSGNVLIRRVSN
;
A
#
# COMPACT_ATOMS: atom_id res chain seq x y z
N SER A 1 9.39 22.71 9.39
CA SER A 1 9.86 22.93 10.78
C SER A 1 9.67 24.40 11.15
N TYR A 2 9.28 24.66 12.40
CA TYR A 2 9.07 26.00 12.94
C TYR A 2 9.95 26.18 14.17
N THR A 3 10.40 27.43 14.41
CA THR A 3 10.96 27.88 15.67
C THR A 3 9.92 28.72 16.39
N TYR A 4 10.01 28.75 17.71
CA TYR A 4 9.10 29.52 18.56
C TYR A 4 9.90 30.46 19.44
N ARG A 5 9.34 31.64 19.77
CA ARG A 5 9.82 32.55 20.78
C ARG A 5 8.67 33.12 21.60
N VAL A 6 8.94 33.49 22.81
CA VAL A 6 7.98 34.17 23.68
C VAL A 6 8.13 35.67 23.50
N ARG A 7 7.02 36.35 23.32
CA ARG A 7 6.93 37.81 23.39
C ARG A 7 6.26 38.20 24.69
N ILE A 8 6.93 39.03 25.49
CA ILE A 8 6.39 39.58 26.74
C ILE A 8 6.22 41.06 26.53
N GLU A 9 5.07 41.57 26.96
CA GLU A 9 4.71 42.95 26.93
C GLU A 9 4.29 43.39 28.34
N TYR A 10 4.84 44.47 28.83
CA TYR A 10 4.52 45.02 30.17
C TYR A 10 4.57 46.54 30.16
N ILE A 11 3.94 47.16 31.17
CA ILE A 11 4.00 48.60 31.42
C ILE A 11 4.88 48.80 32.65
N ASP A 12 5.89 49.62 32.52
CA ASP A 12 6.78 49.94 33.64
C ASP A 12 6.12 50.91 34.64
N GLY A 13 6.83 51.20 35.75
CA GLY A 13 6.33 52.10 36.81
C GLY A 13 6.20 53.58 36.38
N PHE A 14 6.57 53.93 35.14
CA PHE A 14 6.48 55.26 34.53
C PHE A 14 5.50 55.31 33.34
N ASP A 15 4.60 54.31 33.23
CA ASP A 15 3.62 54.15 32.15
C ASP A 15 4.24 53.92 30.75
N ASN A 16 5.50 53.50 30.67
CA ASN A 16 6.09 53.11 29.39
C ASN A 16 5.77 51.64 29.06
N ARG A 17 5.40 51.43 27.80
CA ARG A 17 5.15 50.11 27.28
C ARG A 17 6.46 49.47 26.78
N GLU A 18 6.80 48.32 27.35
CA GLU A 18 8.00 47.57 27.04
C GLU A 18 7.65 46.25 26.42
N VAL A 19 8.45 45.83 25.41
CA VAL A 19 8.32 44.55 24.73
C VAL A 19 9.67 43.86 24.73
N ILE A 20 9.70 42.65 25.24
CA ILE A 20 10.89 41.79 25.20
C ILE A 20 10.58 40.44 24.54
N TYR A 21 11.57 39.87 23.95
CA TYR A 21 11.47 38.55 23.29
C TYR A 21 12.47 37.59 23.92
N SER A 22 12.07 36.33 24.07
CA SER A 22 12.99 35.26 24.39
C SER A 22 13.92 34.97 23.21
N ASN A 23 14.95 34.18 23.44
CA ASN A 23 15.64 33.49 22.36
C ASN A 23 14.65 32.60 21.60
N GLU A 24 14.96 32.28 20.36
CA GLU A 24 14.20 31.32 19.61
C GLU A 24 14.50 29.90 20.11
N SER A 25 13.49 29.02 20.05
CA SER A 25 13.68 27.60 20.29
C SER A 25 14.52 26.97 19.17
N GLU A 26 15.00 25.77 19.37
CA GLU A 26 15.39 24.92 18.25
C GLU A 26 14.18 24.66 17.34
N ALA A 27 14.45 24.26 16.10
CA ALA A 27 13.39 23.89 15.17
C ALA A 27 12.67 22.64 15.69
N VAL A 28 11.35 22.76 15.79
CA VAL A 28 10.52 21.58 16.12
C VAL A 28 10.59 20.62 14.95
N ARG A 29 10.98 19.39 15.23
CA ARG A 29 11.10 18.31 14.27
C ARG A 29 9.90 17.38 14.39
N ASN A 30 9.50 16.81 13.26
CA ASN A 30 8.53 15.74 13.26
C ASN A 30 9.15 14.49 13.91
N VAL A 31 8.34 13.75 14.63
CA VAL A 31 8.61 12.38 15.06
C VAL A 31 7.67 11.52 14.25
N ASP A 32 8.21 10.56 13.52
CA ASP A 32 7.45 9.66 12.67
C ASP A 32 6.44 8.85 13.48
N ASP A 33 5.18 8.89 13.07
CA ASP A 33 4.09 8.13 13.65
C ASP A 33 3.87 6.83 12.86
N PRO A 34 3.48 5.72 13.52
CA PRO A 34 3.27 4.45 12.82
C PRO A 34 1.99 4.47 11.98
N VAL A 35 2.04 3.88 10.79
CA VAL A 35 0.85 3.63 9.99
C VAL A 35 -0.08 2.66 10.71
N LEU A 36 -1.36 3.00 10.77
CA LEU A 36 -2.43 2.18 11.35
C LEU A 36 -3.35 1.63 10.26
N GLY A 37 -4.00 0.50 10.55
CA GLY A 37 -4.91 -0.17 9.64
C GLY A 37 -4.26 -1.29 8.84
N ASP A 38 -5.03 -1.90 7.96
CA ASP A 38 -4.63 -3.09 7.21
C ASP A 38 -4.90 -2.94 5.72
N VAL A 39 -4.10 -3.65 4.92
CA VAL A 39 -4.36 -3.91 3.50
C VAL A 39 -5.14 -5.21 3.40
N VAL A 40 -6.32 -5.17 2.78
CA VAL A 40 -7.23 -6.32 2.69
C VAL A 40 -7.49 -6.67 1.24
N ILE A 41 -7.55 -7.97 0.92
CA ILE A 41 -7.94 -8.48 -0.39
C ILE A 41 -9.40 -8.92 -0.34
N MET A 42 -10.19 -8.49 -1.33
CA MET A 42 -11.58 -8.87 -1.51
C MET A 42 -11.76 -9.56 -2.86
N GLY A 43 -12.67 -10.53 -2.93
CA GLY A 43 -13.03 -11.24 -4.16
C GLY A 43 -12.96 -12.76 -4.00
N GLU A 44 -13.31 -13.48 -5.07
CA GLU A 44 -13.22 -14.93 -5.09
C GLU A 44 -11.83 -15.38 -5.54
N GLU A 45 -11.25 -16.33 -4.83
CA GLU A 45 -9.90 -16.86 -5.05
C GLU A 45 -9.89 -17.97 -6.10
N LYS A 46 -10.38 -17.65 -7.30
CA LYS A 46 -10.68 -18.60 -8.38
C LYS A 46 -10.32 -18.00 -9.74
N GLU A 47 -9.80 -18.81 -10.63
CA GLU A 47 -9.51 -18.40 -12.02
C GLU A 47 -10.72 -17.73 -12.69
N GLY A 48 -10.47 -16.66 -13.42
CA GLY A 48 -11.49 -15.85 -14.08
C GLY A 48 -12.15 -14.78 -13.20
N SER A 49 -11.90 -14.81 -11.89
CA SER A 49 -12.38 -13.79 -10.95
C SER A 49 -11.43 -12.59 -10.89
N VAL A 50 -11.89 -11.52 -10.25
CA VAL A 50 -11.10 -10.31 -9.99
C VAL A 50 -10.94 -10.14 -8.49
N LEU A 51 -9.72 -9.98 -8.03
CA LEU A 51 -9.44 -9.55 -6.66
C LEU A 51 -9.28 -8.04 -6.61
N GLU A 52 -9.69 -7.45 -5.48
CA GLU A 52 -9.56 -6.01 -5.21
C GLU A 52 -8.79 -5.78 -3.91
N ALA A 53 -7.76 -4.95 -3.99
CA ALA A 53 -7.01 -4.47 -2.83
C ALA A 53 -7.73 -3.30 -2.18
N ARG A 54 -8.02 -3.40 -0.89
CA ARG A 54 -8.59 -2.36 -0.05
C ARG A 54 -7.53 -1.77 0.85
N THR A 55 -7.40 -0.46 0.80
CA THR A 55 -6.46 0.33 1.61
C THR A 55 -7.17 1.43 2.40
N ASP A 56 -8.49 1.37 2.47
CA ASP A 56 -9.34 2.44 2.99
C ASP A 56 -9.22 2.61 4.52
N SER A 57 -8.75 1.58 5.23
CA SER A 57 -8.51 1.63 6.68
C SER A 57 -7.15 2.17 7.06
N LEU A 58 -6.25 2.40 6.09
CA LEU A 58 -4.92 2.91 6.37
C LEU A 58 -4.98 4.37 6.80
N SER A 59 -4.33 4.69 7.88
CA SER A 59 -4.19 6.05 8.40
C SER A 59 -2.79 6.26 8.96
N ASP A 60 -2.38 7.51 8.97
CA ASP A 60 -1.10 7.97 9.47
C ASP A 60 -1.31 9.39 10.02
N ASP A 61 -0.87 9.66 11.25
CA ASP A 61 -1.07 10.95 11.90
C ASP A 61 -0.22 12.06 11.22
N ASP A 62 0.88 11.67 10.58
CA ASP A 62 1.68 12.57 9.73
C ASP A 62 1.00 12.87 8.38
N GLY A 63 -0.09 12.16 8.07
CA GLY A 63 -0.87 12.28 6.86
C GLY A 63 -0.27 11.51 5.69
N ILE A 64 -1.13 10.86 4.93
CA ILE A 64 -0.73 10.05 3.77
C ILE A 64 -0.59 10.94 2.54
N ALA A 65 0.56 10.90 1.87
CA ALA A 65 0.82 11.55 0.59
C ALA A 65 0.49 10.64 -0.59
N SER A 66 0.91 9.35 -0.54
CA SER A 66 0.59 8.36 -1.56
C SER A 66 0.50 6.95 -1.00
N ILE A 67 -0.25 6.10 -1.70
CA ILE A 67 -0.27 4.65 -1.48
C ILE A 67 -0.15 3.99 -2.84
N ASP A 68 0.95 3.28 -3.07
CA ASP A 68 1.17 2.46 -4.24
C ASP A 68 0.95 0.98 -3.89
N VAL A 69 0.31 0.25 -4.79
CA VAL A 69 0.04 -1.17 -4.63
C VAL A 69 0.73 -1.99 -5.71
N ALA A 70 1.21 -3.15 -5.33
CA ALA A 70 1.73 -4.16 -6.24
C ALA A 70 1.26 -5.54 -5.77
N TRP A 71 1.04 -6.44 -6.71
CA TRP A 71 0.64 -7.81 -6.42
C TRP A 71 1.84 -8.73 -6.47
N GLU A 72 1.87 -9.67 -5.53
CA GLU A 72 2.90 -10.69 -5.43
C GLU A 72 2.24 -12.07 -5.37
N ARG A 73 2.90 -13.08 -5.92
CA ARG A 73 2.46 -14.48 -5.84
C ARG A 73 3.50 -15.37 -5.19
N SER A 74 3.05 -16.45 -4.57
CA SER A 74 3.90 -17.50 -4.03
C SER A 74 3.28 -18.87 -4.26
N ARG A 75 4.08 -19.86 -4.58
CA ARG A 75 3.66 -21.27 -4.69
C ARG A 75 3.88 -22.07 -3.42
N ASP A 76 4.74 -21.60 -2.56
CA ASP A 76 5.15 -22.26 -1.33
C ASP A 76 4.77 -21.50 -0.04
N GLY A 77 4.15 -20.31 -0.19
CA GLY A 77 3.77 -19.42 0.90
C GLY A 77 4.96 -18.73 1.59
N ARG A 78 6.18 -18.91 1.08
CA ARG A 78 7.41 -18.37 1.66
C ARG A 78 8.15 -17.44 0.70
N ASN A 79 8.31 -17.87 -0.54
CA ASN A 79 9.01 -17.12 -1.58
C ASN A 79 7.99 -16.34 -2.42
N TRP A 80 8.05 -15.02 -2.37
CA TRP A 80 7.12 -14.12 -3.04
C TRP A 80 7.78 -13.47 -4.24
N VAL A 81 7.08 -13.47 -5.37
CA VAL A 81 7.53 -12.90 -6.63
C VAL A 81 6.52 -11.87 -7.10
N SER A 82 6.99 -10.67 -7.45
CA SER A 82 6.13 -9.60 -7.97
C SER A 82 5.52 -10.00 -9.32
N LEU A 83 4.24 -9.69 -9.46
CA LEU A 83 3.52 -9.79 -10.73
C LEU A 83 3.80 -8.52 -11.52
N THR A 84 4.66 -8.62 -12.53
CA THR A 84 5.10 -7.47 -13.33
C THR A 84 3.92 -6.81 -14.05
N GLY A 85 3.77 -5.49 -13.87
CA GLY A 85 2.70 -4.72 -14.48
C GLY A 85 1.38 -4.71 -13.69
N GLU A 86 1.25 -5.54 -12.66
CA GLU A 86 0.07 -5.57 -11.78
C GLU A 86 0.24 -4.58 -10.62
N ASN A 87 0.05 -3.30 -10.91
CA ASN A 87 0.23 -2.17 -9.99
C ASN A 87 -1.07 -1.37 -9.76
N THR A 88 -2.21 -1.98 -10.02
CA THR A 88 -3.53 -1.41 -9.74
C THR A 88 -4.17 -2.10 -8.55
N LYS A 89 -5.21 -1.48 -7.99
CA LYS A 89 -5.98 -2.10 -6.89
C LYS A 89 -6.74 -3.37 -7.30
N LYS A 90 -6.80 -3.70 -8.60
CA LYS A 90 -7.50 -4.89 -9.12
C LYS A 90 -6.51 -5.83 -9.79
N LEU A 91 -6.69 -7.12 -9.53
CA LEU A 91 -5.94 -8.22 -10.15
C LEU A 91 -6.92 -9.18 -10.82
N ASN A 92 -6.75 -9.39 -12.12
CA ASN A 92 -7.45 -10.46 -12.81
C ASN A 92 -6.73 -11.79 -12.56
N LEU A 93 -7.47 -12.79 -12.10
CA LEU A 93 -6.91 -14.12 -11.83
C LEU A 93 -6.91 -14.96 -13.10
N ASP A 94 -5.81 -14.94 -13.81
CA ASP A 94 -5.57 -15.74 -14.98
C ASP A 94 -4.78 -17.03 -14.64
N GLN A 95 -4.47 -17.83 -15.65
CA GLN A 95 -3.76 -19.09 -15.51
C GLN A 95 -2.35 -18.92 -14.88
N THR A 96 -1.75 -17.72 -14.90
CA THR A 96 -0.39 -17.51 -14.37
C THR A 96 -0.35 -17.53 -12.83
N VAL A 97 -1.48 -17.27 -12.18
CA VAL A 97 -1.60 -17.26 -10.71
C VAL A 97 -2.29 -18.50 -10.14
N VAL A 98 -2.89 -19.33 -10.99
CA VAL A 98 -3.51 -20.60 -10.57
C VAL A 98 -2.48 -21.49 -9.85
N GLY A 99 -2.90 -22.12 -8.76
CA GLY A 99 -2.04 -22.94 -7.91
C GLY A 99 -1.05 -22.15 -7.04
N SER A 100 -1.19 -20.83 -7.01
CA SER A 100 -0.40 -19.94 -6.15
C SER A 100 -1.29 -19.23 -5.14
N GLN A 101 -0.69 -18.77 -4.06
CA GLN A 101 -1.27 -17.72 -3.21
C GLN A 101 -0.87 -16.36 -3.79
N VAL A 102 -1.70 -15.33 -3.60
CA VAL A 102 -1.37 -13.96 -3.93
C VAL A 102 -1.52 -13.06 -2.71
N ARG A 103 -0.74 -12.00 -2.67
CA ARG A 103 -0.85 -10.94 -1.67
C ARG A 103 -0.63 -9.58 -2.29
N VAL A 104 -1.03 -8.54 -1.59
CA VAL A 104 -0.75 -7.16 -1.94
C VAL A 104 0.43 -6.66 -1.12
N LYS A 105 1.38 -6.01 -1.79
CA LYS A 105 2.38 -5.15 -1.20
C LYS A 105 1.92 -3.70 -1.39
N ALA A 106 1.66 -3.00 -0.32
CA ALA A 106 1.35 -1.58 -0.34
C ALA A 106 2.55 -0.78 0.16
N THR A 107 2.94 0.22 -0.61
CA THR A 107 3.98 1.19 -0.23
C THR A 107 3.30 2.51 0.03
N LEU A 108 3.32 2.94 1.29
CA LEU A 108 2.74 4.19 1.74
C LEU A 108 3.86 5.21 1.95
N VAL A 109 3.66 6.42 1.49
CA VAL A 109 4.55 7.55 1.76
C VAL A 109 3.75 8.60 2.51
N ASP A 110 4.25 9.06 3.64
CA ASP A 110 3.66 10.14 4.43
C ASP A 110 3.96 11.52 3.83
N ARG A 111 3.43 12.59 4.43
CA ARG A 111 3.68 13.97 3.98
C ARG A 111 5.08 14.49 4.29
N PHE A 112 5.85 13.79 5.10
CA PHE A 112 7.25 14.10 5.40
C PHE A 112 8.23 13.27 4.58
N GLY A 113 7.72 12.35 3.73
CA GLY A 113 8.50 11.53 2.83
C GLY A 113 9.00 10.22 3.44
N VAL A 114 8.47 9.81 4.59
CA VAL A 114 8.78 8.51 5.19
C VAL A 114 8.00 7.43 4.46
N GLU A 115 8.69 6.36 4.08
CA GLU A 115 8.10 5.23 3.38
C GLU A 115 7.84 4.06 4.32
N THR A 116 6.62 3.53 4.31
CA THR A 116 6.22 2.33 5.05
C THR A 116 5.69 1.28 4.09
N VAL A 117 6.20 0.06 4.18
CA VAL A 117 5.76 -1.09 3.38
C VAL A 117 4.87 -2.00 4.22
N LEU A 118 3.68 -2.27 3.72
CA LEU A 118 2.69 -3.16 4.33
C LEU A 118 2.36 -4.30 3.37
N HIS A 119 2.03 -5.46 3.93
CA HIS A 119 1.54 -6.60 3.15
C HIS A 119 0.16 -7.02 3.65
N SER A 120 -0.72 -7.38 2.71
CA SER A 120 -1.98 -8.05 3.08
C SER A 120 -1.71 -9.45 3.61
N GLN A 121 -2.70 -10.04 4.28
CA GLN A 121 -2.73 -11.49 4.42
C GLN A 121 -2.78 -12.11 3.03
N PRO A 122 -2.07 -13.23 2.80
CA PRO A 122 -2.16 -13.94 1.52
C PRO A 122 -3.54 -14.58 1.36
N THR A 123 -3.96 -14.72 0.12
CA THR A 123 -5.13 -15.53 -0.24
C THR A 123 -4.89 -17.00 0.08
N ARG A 124 -5.93 -17.80 0.00
CA ARG A 124 -5.78 -19.25 -0.23
C ARG A 124 -5.16 -19.48 -1.62
N ILE A 125 -4.85 -20.74 -1.92
CA ILE A 125 -4.38 -21.11 -3.26
C ILE A 125 -5.50 -20.82 -4.27
N ILE A 126 -5.16 -20.07 -5.32
CA ILE A 126 -6.10 -19.73 -6.40
C ILE A 126 -6.52 -21.02 -7.11
N GLU A 127 -7.83 -21.26 -7.10
CA GLU A 127 -8.43 -22.47 -7.68
C GLU A 127 -8.47 -22.39 -9.22
N ASN A 128 -8.18 -23.51 -9.85
CA ASN A 128 -8.33 -23.66 -11.30
C ASN A 128 -9.80 -23.84 -11.67
N VAL A 129 -10.22 -23.23 -12.77
CA VAL A 129 -11.48 -23.53 -13.42
C VAL A 129 -11.20 -24.41 -14.62
N ASN A 130 -11.77 -25.63 -14.59
CA ASN A 130 -11.61 -26.52 -15.71
C ASN A 130 -12.30 -25.99 -16.97
N ASN A 131 -11.51 -25.67 -17.98
CA ASN A 131 -12.01 -25.21 -19.26
C ASN A 131 -12.26 -26.41 -20.19
N VAL A 132 -13.40 -26.42 -20.85
CA VAL A 132 -13.72 -27.45 -21.82
C VAL A 132 -12.76 -27.33 -23.01
N PRO A 133 -12.07 -28.39 -23.43
CA PRO A 133 -11.22 -28.34 -24.62
C PRO A 133 -12.03 -27.92 -25.84
N SER A 134 -11.48 -27.02 -26.64
CA SER A 134 -12.06 -26.57 -27.89
C SER A 134 -11.20 -27.07 -29.07
N GLY A 135 -11.83 -27.31 -30.21
CA GLY A 135 -11.14 -27.74 -31.41
C GLY A 135 -11.71 -29.08 -31.95
N ASN A 136 -11.29 -29.41 -33.15
CA ASN A 136 -11.69 -30.64 -33.84
C ASN A 136 -10.50 -31.58 -33.95
N VAL A 137 -10.73 -32.85 -33.66
CA VAL A 137 -9.77 -33.90 -33.97
C VAL A 137 -9.96 -34.32 -35.43
N LEU A 138 -8.94 -34.14 -36.22
CA LEU A 138 -8.93 -34.55 -37.64
C LEU A 138 -8.09 -35.79 -37.84
N ILE A 139 -8.68 -36.83 -38.44
CA ILE A 139 -7.96 -37.99 -38.87
C ILE A 139 -7.52 -37.75 -40.32
N ARG A 140 -6.24 -37.69 -40.57
CA ARG A 140 -5.67 -37.69 -41.94
C ARG A 140 -5.26 -39.11 -42.34
N ARG A 141 -5.78 -39.55 -43.49
CA ARG A 141 -5.28 -40.76 -44.14
C ARG A 141 -3.93 -40.41 -44.76
N VAL A 142 -2.91 -41.15 -44.39
CA VAL A 142 -1.62 -41.08 -45.09
C VAL A 142 -1.74 -42.08 -46.26
N SER A 143 -1.73 -41.57 -47.50
CA SER A 143 -1.63 -42.43 -48.68
C SER A 143 -0.17 -42.78 -48.89
N ASN A 144 0.06 -44.08 -49.09
CA ASN A 144 1.38 -44.59 -49.48
C ASN A 144 1.70 -44.24 -50.94
#